data_65b8e4b005271e2070f2400665ca71de
#
_entry.id   65b8e4b005271e2070f2400665ca71de
#
_cell.length_a   1.000
_cell.length_b   1.000
_cell.length_c   1.000
_cell.angle_alpha   90.00
_cell.angle_beta   90.00
_cell.angle_gamma   90.00
#
_symmetry.space_group_name_H-M   'P 1'
#
loop_
_entity.id
_entity.type
_entity.pdbx_description
1 polymer ?
#
loop_
_entity_poly.entity_id
_entity_poly.type
_entity_poly.pdbx_seq_one_letter_code
_entity_poly.pdbx_strand_id
1 'polypeptide(L)'
;MKELLEKFENKRPEIVFEWKDTETPAEGWVVINSLRGGAAGGGTRMRMGLDKREVESLAKTMEVKFTVSGPPIGGAKSGINFDPNDPRKAEVLHRWYAAVMPLLKYYYGTGGDLNVDEIHEVIPITEDVGIWHPQEGVFTGHYKPSEPQKVNRIGQLRQGVVKVIEDPRFTPSLEKKYTIADMCTGYGVAQAVGHYYGLWHNGAKGKRVVLQGWGNVGAAAGFYLSQMGMKVVGIISKEGGLINQAGFGQEEINRLVLDRQGNKLVSPDLLPFEIANEKIWDLEFEVFIPAAASATFLL
;
A
#
# COMPACT_ATOMS: atom_id res chain seq x y z
N MET A 1 29.02 1.22 1.07
CA MET A 1 27.54 1.32 0.94
C MET A 1 27.06 0.77 -0.41
N LYS A 2 27.61 1.23 -1.55
CA LYS A 2 27.23 0.76 -2.90
C LYS A 2 27.36 -0.76 -3.05
N GLU A 3 28.50 -1.33 -2.66
CA GLU A 3 28.75 -2.78 -2.70
C GLU A 3 27.75 -3.60 -1.84
N LEU A 4 27.36 -3.08 -0.68
CA LEU A 4 26.35 -3.72 0.17
C LEU A 4 24.97 -3.72 -0.47
N LEU A 5 24.60 -2.63 -1.14
CA LEU A 5 23.36 -2.54 -1.89
C LEU A 5 23.35 -3.50 -3.07
N GLU A 6 24.43 -3.53 -3.85
CA GLU A 6 24.58 -4.46 -4.98
C GLU A 6 24.50 -5.93 -4.51
N LYS A 7 25.14 -6.26 -3.38
CA LYS A 7 25.03 -7.59 -2.77
C LYS A 7 23.60 -7.92 -2.34
N PHE A 8 22.89 -6.96 -1.78
CA PHE A 8 21.47 -7.13 -1.38
C PHE A 8 20.57 -7.29 -2.62
N GLU A 9 20.74 -6.46 -3.63
CA GLU A 9 19.96 -6.52 -4.88
C GLU A 9 20.16 -7.85 -5.63
N ASN A 10 21.38 -8.40 -5.60
CA ASN A 10 21.72 -9.67 -6.23
C ASN A 10 21.44 -10.91 -5.34
N LYS A 11 20.97 -10.70 -4.11
CA LYS A 11 20.61 -11.81 -3.23
C LYS A 11 19.44 -12.60 -3.82
N ARG A 12 19.59 -13.93 -3.89
CA ARG A 12 18.49 -14.82 -4.28
C ARG A 12 17.46 -14.91 -3.15
N PRO A 13 16.16 -14.96 -3.47
CA PRO A 13 15.12 -15.24 -2.49
C PRO A 13 15.34 -16.60 -1.81
N GLU A 14 14.96 -16.70 -0.55
CA GLU A 14 15.03 -17.97 0.18
C GLU A 14 13.91 -18.93 -0.25
N ILE A 15 12.72 -18.40 -0.59
CA ILE A 15 11.59 -19.21 -1.07
C ILE A 15 10.94 -18.52 -2.26
N VAL A 16 10.67 -19.31 -3.29
CA VAL A 16 9.81 -18.92 -4.41
C VAL A 16 8.74 -19.99 -4.56
N PHE A 17 7.49 -19.59 -4.44
CA PHE A 17 6.33 -20.43 -4.70
C PHE A 17 5.67 -19.93 -5.99
N GLU A 18 5.43 -20.85 -6.93
CA GLU A 18 4.77 -20.57 -8.21
C GLU A 18 3.47 -21.35 -8.28
N TRP A 19 2.41 -20.69 -8.76
CA TRP A 19 1.08 -21.27 -8.87
C TRP A 19 0.47 -20.95 -10.22
N LYS A 20 -0.26 -21.91 -10.75
CA LYS A 20 -1.11 -21.76 -11.93
C LYS A 20 -2.52 -22.19 -11.57
N ASP A 21 -3.47 -21.35 -11.91
CA ASP A 21 -4.87 -21.67 -11.71
C ASP A 21 -5.31 -22.79 -12.67
N THR A 22 -6.16 -23.67 -12.18
CA THR A 22 -6.68 -24.80 -12.97
C THR A 22 -7.90 -24.44 -13.81
N GLU A 23 -8.55 -23.31 -13.50
CA GLU A 23 -9.83 -22.91 -14.12
C GLU A 23 -9.73 -21.64 -14.96
N THR A 24 -8.67 -20.87 -14.76
CA THR A 24 -8.45 -19.61 -15.48
C THR A 24 -6.98 -19.50 -15.90
N PRO A 25 -6.60 -18.56 -16.77
CA PRO A 25 -5.20 -18.32 -17.11
C PRO A 25 -4.41 -17.58 -16.01
N ALA A 26 -4.93 -17.48 -14.79
CA ALA A 26 -4.24 -16.83 -13.71
C ALA A 26 -2.96 -17.57 -13.30
N GLU A 27 -1.90 -16.82 -13.10
CA GLU A 27 -0.64 -17.30 -12.54
C GLU A 27 -0.28 -16.47 -11.31
N GLY A 28 0.35 -17.08 -10.31
CA GLY A 28 0.69 -16.38 -9.08
C GLY A 28 2.05 -16.79 -8.50
N TRP A 29 2.64 -15.87 -7.76
CA TRP A 29 3.95 -16.06 -7.11
C TRP A 29 3.91 -15.57 -5.68
N VAL A 30 4.50 -16.32 -4.76
CA VAL A 30 4.98 -15.79 -3.47
C VAL A 30 6.49 -15.81 -3.53
N VAL A 31 7.10 -14.65 -3.29
CA VAL A 31 8.55 -14.54 -3.14
C VAL A 31 8.87 -14.09 -1.73
N ILE A 32 9.65 -14.89 -1.02
CA ILE A 32 10.17 -14.59 0.32
C ILE A 32 11.65 -14.32 0.17
N ASN A 33 12.07 -13.06 0.32
CA ASN A 33 13.47 -12.66 0.17
C ASN A 33 14.34 -13.21 1.31
N SER A 34 13.80 -13.21 2.53
CA SER A 34 14.42 -13.90 3.68
C SER A 34 13.37 -14.22 4.76
N LEU A 35 13.68 -15.22 5.60
CA LEU A 35 12.96 -15.53 6.83
C LEU A 35 13.65 -14.93 8.06
N ARG A 36 14.24 -13.76 7.92
CA ARG A 36 14.85 -13.04 9.03
C ARG A 36 13.86 -12.94 10.21
N GLY A 37 14.32 -13.26 11.41
CA GLY A 37 13.47 -13.27 12.59
C GLY A 37 12.39 -14.36 12.61
N GLY A 38 12.44 -15.33 11.69
CA GLY A 38 11.54 -16.50 11.67
C GLY A 38 10.27 -16.30 10.84
N ALA A 39 10.08 -15.15 10.21
CA ALA A 39 8.92 -14.87 9.37
C ALA A 39 9.23 -13.84 8.30
N ALA A 40 8.31 -13.67 7.34
CA ALA A 40 8.36 -12.65 6.32
C ALA A 40 6.98 -12.04 6.09
N GLY A 41 6.93 -10.80 5.64
CA GLY A 41 5.69 -10.09 5.39
C GLY A 41 5.65 -9.36 4.05
N GLY A 42 4.45 -9.23 3.47
CA GLY A 42 4.19 -8.46 2.26
C GLY A 42 2.84 -8.78 1.64
N GLY A 43 2.14 -7.75 1.15
CA GLY A 43 0.78 -7.87 0.63
C GLY A 43 0.68 -8.62 -0.69
N THR A 44 -0.54 -9.03 -1.03
CA THR A 44 -0.91 -9.64 -2.30
C THR A 44 -1.43 -8.57 -3.26
N ARG A 45 -0.88 -8.51 -4.49
CA ARG A 45 -1.39 -7.66 -5.56
C ARG A 45 -1.94 -8.46 -6.73
N MET A 46 -2.82 -7.85 -7.49
CA MET A 46 -3.34 -8.44 -8.73
C MET A 46 -3.32 -7.41 -9.86
N ARG A 47 -2.70 -7.75 -10.98
CA ARG A 47 -2.80 -6.99 -12.22
C ARG A 47 -2.43 -7.84 -13.43
N MET A 48 -2.95 -7.48 -14.60
CA MET A 48 -2.50 -8.05 -15.87
C MET A 48 -1.02 -7.74 -16.13
N GLY A 49 -0.31 -8.72 -16.65
CA GLY A 49 1.12 -8.61 -17.01
C GLY A 49 2.06 -8.55 -15.81
N LEU A 50 1.59 -8.90 -14.60
CA LEU A 50 2.47 -9.09 -13.45
C LEU A 50 3.32 -10.35 -13.65
N ASP A 51 4.60 -10.28 -13.29
CA ASP A 51 5.53 -11.39 -13.38
C ASP A 51 6.28 -11.64 -12.07
N LYS A 52 7.00 -12.75 -12.03
CA LYS A 52 7.83 -13.13 -10.88
C LYS A 52 8.87 -12.07 -10.53
N ARG A 53 9.46 -11.42 -11.55
CA ARG A 53 10.55 -10.44 -11.35
C ARG A 53 10.03 -9.20 -10.59
N GLU A 54 8.82 -8.75 -10.92
CA GLU A 54 8.18 -7.66 -10.18
C GLU A 54 7.94 -8.07 -8.73
N VAL A 55 7.39 -9.27 -8.50
CA VAL A 55 7.13 -9.77 -7.14
C VAL A 55 8.42 -9.88 -6.33
N GLU A 56 9.52 -10.35 -6.92
CA GLU A 56 10.84 -10.42 -6.28
C GLU A 56 11.36 -9.03 -5.90
N SER A 57 11.30 -8.05 -6.81
CA SER A 57 11.70 -6.67 -6.53
C SER A 57 10.93 -6.08 -5.35
N LEU A 58 9.62 -6.33 -5.30
CA LEU A 58 8.77 -5.86 -4.21
C LEU A 58 9.05 -6.57 -2.88
N ALA A 59 9.39 -7.86 -2.90
CA ALA A 59 9.80 -8.59 -1.70
C ALA A 59 11.07 -8.00 -1.09
N LYS A 60 12.03 -7.59 -1.91
CA LYS A 60 13.26 -6.88 -1.48
C LYS A 60 12.91 -5.51 -0.87
N THR A 61 12.00 -4.77 -1.51
CA THR A 61 11.51 -3.49 -0.98
C THR A 61 10.85 -3.67 0.40
N MET A 62 10.04 -4.73 0.57
CA MET A 62 9.42 -5.04 1.86
C MET A 62 10.47 -5.37 2.93
N GLU A 63 11.56 -6.06 2.60
CA GLU A 63 12.64 -6.33 3.56
C GLU A 63 13.34 -5.05 4.03
N VAL A 64 13.60 -4.11 3.13
CA VAL A 64 14.11 -2.78 3.49
C VAL A 64 13.13 -2.07 4.41
N LYS A 65 11.84 -2.06 4.07
CA LYS A 65 10.78 -1.45 4.88
C LYS A 65 10.72 -2.02 6.30
N PHE A 66 10.73 -3.35 6.46
CA PHE A 66 10.76 -4.00 7.77
C PHE A 66 12.08 -3.81 8.52
N THR A 67 13.17 -3.57 7.82
CA THR A 67 14.45 -3.24 8.45
C THR A 67 14.41 -1.86 9.10
N VAL A 68 13.73 -0.90 8.48
CA VAL A 68 13.66 0.49 8.93
C VAL A 68 12.54 0.69 9.98
N SER A 69 11.37 0.10 9.75
CA SER A 69 10.15 0.39 10.52
C SER A 69 9.72 -0.73 11.44
N GLY A 70 10.32 -1.93 11.32
CA GLY A 70 9.90 -3.14 12.04
C GLY A 70 8.57 -3.74 11.50
N PRO A 71 8.15 -4.86 12.06
CA PRO A 71 8.91 -5.74 12.97
C PRO A 71 10.17 -6.31 12.31
N PRO A 72 11.16 -6.85 13.07
CA PRO A 72 12.44 -7.33 12.53
C PRO A 72 12.29 -8.70 11.82
N ILE A 73 11.49 -8.74 10.79
CA ILE A 73 11.20 -9.91 9.94
C ILE A 73 11.77 -9.71 8.52
N GLY A 74 11.76 -10.77 7.73
CA GLY A 74 12.12 -10.73 6.32
C GLY A 74 11.03 -10.09 5.45
N GLY A 75 11.43 -9.70 4.24
CA GLY A 75 10.51 -9.20 3.22
C GLY A 75 9.95 -10.33 2.37
N ALA A 76 8.67 -10.23 2.08
CA ALA A 76 7.99 -11.07 1.12
C ALA A 76 7.04 -10.23 0.24
N LYS A 77 6.59 -10.82 -0.84
CA LYS A 77 5.51 -10.29 -1.67
C LYS A 77 4.77 -11.43 -2.32
N SER A 78 3.49 -11.26 -2.53
CA SER A 78 2.75 -12.12 -3.43
C SER A 78 2.04 -11.32 -4.53
N GLY A 79 1.81 -11.97 -5.65
CA GLY A 79 1.18 -11.35 -6.79
C GLY A 79 0.53 -12.34 -7.72
N ILE A 80 -0.56 -11.92 -8.35
CA ILE A 80 -1.36 -12.71 -9.28
C ILE A 80 -1.45 -11.95 -10.59
N ASN A 81 -1.03 -12.59 -11.67
CA ASN A 81 -1.24 -12.12 -13.04
C ASN A 81 -2.67 -12.51 -13.48
N PHE A 82 -3.60 -11.59 -13.27
CA PHE A 82 -5.00 -11.74 -13.66
C PHE A 82 -5.67 -10.37 -13.76
N ASP A 83 -6.73 -10.27 -14.56
CA ASP A 83 -7.51 -9.03 -14.65
C ASP A 83 -8.32 -8.80 -13.36
N PRO A 84 -8.05 -7.72 -12.61
CA PRO A 84 -8.77 -7.45 -11.37
C PRO A 84 -10.25 -7.08 -11.58
N ASN A 85 -10.69 -6.84 -12.83
CA ASN A 85 -12.08 -6.57 -13.18
C ASN A 85 -12.83 -7.81 -13.70
N ASP A 86 -12.15 -8.94 -13.85
CA ASP A 86 -12.78 -10.19 -14.26
C ASP A 86 -13.77 -10.65 -13.19
N PRO A 87 -15.02 -11.03 -13.55
CA PRO A 87 -16.02 -11.47 -12.57
C PRO A 87 -15.60 -12.69 -11.74
N ARG A 88 -14.64 -13.48 -12.22
CA ARG A 88 -14.08 -14.66 -11.52
C ARG A 88 -12.98 -14.33 -10.53
N LYS A 89 -12.66 -13.04 -10.32
CA LYS A 89 -11.60 -12.58 -9.41
C LYS A 89 -11.70 -13.22 -8.03
N ALA A 90 -12.89 -13.24 -7.44
CA ALA A 90 -13.10 -13.79 -6.09
C ALA A 90 -12.74 -15.28 -6.00
N GLU A 91 -13.11 -16.05 -7.02
CA GLU A 91 -12.83 -17.49 -7.12
C GLU A 91 -11.32 -17.74 -7.31
N VAL A 92 -10.66 -16.92 -8.14
CA VAL A 92 -9.19 -16.97 -8.33
C VAL A 92 -8.49 -16.67 -7.01
N LEU A 93 -8.90 -15.63 -6.27
CA LEU A 93 -8.35 -15.30 -4.96
C LEU A 93 -8.56 -16.44 -3.95
N HIS A 94 -9.72 -17.07 -3.95
CA HIS A 94 -10.00 -18.21 -3.07
C HIS A 94 -9.05 -19.38 -3.33
N ARG A 95 -8.90 -19.80 -4.60
CA ARG A 95 -7.97 -20.89 -4.98
C ARG A 95 -6.52 -20.50 -4.72
N TRP A 96 -6.15 -19.25 -4.94
CA TRP A 96 -4.83 -18.73 -4.60
C TRP A 96 -4.55 -18.86 -3.11
N TYR A 97 -5.42 -18.35 -2.24
CA TYR A 97 -5.20 -18.41 -0.78
C TYR A 97 -5.26 -19.84 -0.25
N ALA A 98 -6.06 -20.72 -0.83
CA ALA A 98 -6.03 -22.14 -0.51
C ALA A 98 -4.66 -22.76 -0.84
N ALA A 99 -4.07 -22.43 -1.98
CA ALA A 99 -2.76 -22.94 -2.38
C ALA A 99 -1.61 -22.43 -1.51
N VAL A 100 -1.64 -21.17 -1.11
CA VAL A 100 -0.57 -20.56 -0.29
C VAL A 100 -0.80 -20.68 1.22
N MET A 101 -1.89 -21.29 1.66
CA MET A 101 -2.26 -21.47 3.06
C MET A 101 -1.13 -22.03 3.92
N PRO A 102 -0.34 -23.04 3.52
CA PRO A 102 0.75 -23.56 4.35
C PRO A 102 1.81 -22.51 4.67
N LEU A 103 2.09 -21.60 3.75
CA LEU A 103 3.03 -20.49 3.98
C LEU A 103 2.45 -19.49 4.98
N LEU A 104 1.18 -19.10 4.79
CA LEU A 104 0.46 -18.15 5.62
C LEU A 104 0.26 -18.62 7.05
N LYS A 105 0.23 -19.93 7.27
CA LYS A 105 0.03 -20.51 8.60
C LYS A 105 1.28 -20.47 9.48
N TYR A 106 2.48 -20.53 8.87
CA TYR A 106 3.70 -20.79 9.64
C TYR A 106 4.70 -19.65 9.64
N TYR A 107 4.89 -18.90 8.55
CA TYR A 107 5.97 -17.92 8.46
C TYR A 107 5.75 -16.79 7.46
N TYR A 108 4.65 -16.76 6.72
CA TYR A 108 4.34 -15.67 5.81
C TYR A 108 3.10 -14.92 6.27
N GLY A 109 3.20 -13.60 6.33
CA GLY A 109 2.06 -12.74 6.56
C GLY A 109 1.75 -11.90 5.33
N THR A 110 0.48 -11.86 4.93
CA THR A 110 0.00 -11.07 3.81
C THR A 110 -1.07 -10.07 4.23
N GLY A 111 -1.47 -9.22 3.31
CA GLY A 111 -2.54 -8.23 3.41
C GLY A 111 -2.95 -7.79 2.02
N GLY A 112 -3.78 -6.78 1.93
CA GLY A 112 -4.13 -6.14 0.67
C GLY A 112 -2.94 -5.37 0.06
N ASP A 113 -2.96 -5.24 -1.25
CA ASP A 113 -2.09 -4.38 -2.04
C ASP A 113 -2.87 -3.94 -3.30
N LEU A 114 -2.19 -3.59 -4.38
CA LEU A 114 -2.83 -3.13 -5.61
C LEU A 114 -3.94 -4.09 -6.09
N ASN A 115 -5.15 -3.56 -6.20
CA ASN A 115 -6.36 -4.25 -6.66
C ASN A 115 -6.77 -5.50 -5.84
N VAL A 116 -6.28 -5.63 -4.62
CA VAL A 116 -6.72 -6.66 -3.67
C VAL A 116 -7.05 -5.97 -2.35
N ASP A 117 -8.32 -6.03 -1.95
CA ASP A 117 -8.82 -5.37 -0.74
C ASP A 117 -8.56 -6.22 0.50
N GLU A 118 -7.94 -5.63 1.52
CA GLU A 118 -7.62 -6.35 2.74
C GLU A 118 -8.87 -6.76 3.53
N ILE A 119 -9.84 -5.85 3.63
CA ILE A 119 -11.00 -6.02 4.50
C ILE A 119 -12.06 -6.91 3.84
N HIS A 120 -12.30 -6.68 2.54
CA HIS A 120 -13.40 -7.34 1.83
C HIS A 120 -13.00 -8.59 1.08
N GLU A 121 -11.69 -8.81 0.84
CA GLU A 121 -11.18 -9.95 0.09
C GLU A 121 -10.18 -10.78 0.90
N VAL A 122 -9.04 -10.20 1.34
CA VAL A 122 -7.96 -10.99 1.95
C VAL A 122 -8.40 -11.64 3.26
N ILE A 123 -8.94 -10.86 4.18
CA ILE A 123 -9.34 -11.37 5.51
C ILE A 123 -10.43 -12.45 5.39
N PRO A 124 -11.58 -12.20 4.76
CA PRO A 124 -12.64 -13.22 4.69
C PRO A 124 -12.21 -14.47 3.94
N ILE A 125 -11.50 -14.34 2.80
CA ILE A 125 -11.08 -15.50 2.01
C ILE A 125 -10.04 -16.35 2.77
N THR A 126 -9.08 -15.72 3.45
CA THR A 126 -8.09 -16.46 4.26
C THR A 126 -8.76 -17.18 5.45
N GLU A 127 -9.79 -16.60 6.04
CA GLU A 127 -10.58 -17.26 7.08
C GLU A 127 -11.34 -18.49 6.54
N ASP A 128 -11.95 -18.37 5.36
CA ASP A 128 -12.65 -19.48 4.70
C ASP A 128 -11.73 -20.66 4.39
N VAL A 129 -10.46 -20.42 4.07
CA VAL A 129 -9.48 -21.49 3.83
C VAL A 129 -8.78 -21.98 5.12
N GLY A 130 -9.21 -21.54 6.30
CA GLY A 130 -8.76 -22.07 7.59
C GLY A 130 -7.57 -21.35 8.22
N ILE A 131 -7.30 -20.11 7.80
CA ILE A 131 -6.34 -19.20 8.44
C ILE A 131 -7.10 -18.25 9.37
N TRP A 132 -6.64 -18.07 10.58
CA TRP A 132 -7.32 -17.19 11.54
C TRP A 132 -7.20 -15.70 11.20
N HIS A 133 -6.12 -15.33 10.52
CA HIS A 133 -5.85 -13.98 10.03
C HIS A 133 -4.71 -14.02 9.01
N PRO A 134 -4.69 -13.19 7.96
CA PRO A 134 -3.62 -13.20 6.97
C PRO A 134 -2.20 -12.95 7.55
N GLN A 135 -2.09 -12.45 8.77
CA GLN A 135 -0.82 -12.28 9.50
C GLN A 135 -0.47 -13.46 10.44
N GLU A 136 -1.22 -14.55 10.42
CA GLU A 136 -1.04 -15.68 11.34
C GLU A 136 0.38 -16.24 11.27
N GLY A 137 0.96 -16.37 10.07
CA GLY A 137 2.31 -16.89 9.90
C GLY A 137 3.39 -16.02 10.53
N VAL A 138 3.23 -14.70 10.56
CA VAL A 138 4.15 -13.80 11.26
C VAL A 138 4.08 -14.03 12.76
N PHE A 139 2.87 -14.19 13.32
CA PHE A 139 2.75 -14.52 14.74
C PHE A 139 3.37 -15.87 15.08
N THR A 140 3.08 -16.88 14.28
CA THR A 140 3.62 -18.23 14.49
C THR A 140 5.14 -18.27 14.35
N GLY A 141 5.67 -17.70 13.29
CA GLY A 141 7.10 -17.79 12.96
C GLY A 141 7.99 -16.86 13.80
N HIS A 142 7.58 -15.61 13.96
CA HIS A 142 8.39 -14.57 14.60
C HIS A 142 8.17 -14.48 16.10
N TYR A 143 6.91 -14.32 16.53
CA TYR A 143 6.61 -14.12 17.97
C TYR A 143 6.50 -15.41 18.76
N LYS A 144 6.25 -16.54 18.10
CA LYS A 144 6.11 -17.87 18.74
C LYS A 144 5.23 -17.85 19.99
N PRO A 145 4.01 -17.29 19.92
CA PRO A 145 3.15 -17.12 21.06
C PRO A 145 2.58 -18.45 21.55
N SER A 146 2.16 -18.49 22.82
CA SER A 146 1.25 -19.54 23.27
C SER A 146 -0.12 -19.40 22.58
N GLU A 147 -0.92 -20.47 22.54
CA GLU A 147 -2.25 -20.42 21.89
C GLU A 147 -3.15 -19.29 22.45
N PRO A 148 -3.27 -19.06 23.76
CA PRO A 148 -4.06 -17.94 24.28
C PRO A 148 -3.53 -16.58 23.84
N GLN A 149 -2.21 -16.40 23.76
CA GLN A 149 -1.62 -15.14 23.26
C GLN A 149 -1.91 -14.95 21.77
N LYS A 150 -1.85 -16.03 20.99
CA LYS A 150 -2.16 -15.99 19.55
C LYS A 150 -3.61 -15.56 19.32
N VAL A 151 -4.58 -16.20 20.01
CA VAL A 151 -6.00 -15.84 19.92
C VAL A 151 -6.24 -14.36 20.22
N ASN A 152 -5.68 -13.88 21.34
CA ASN A 152 -5.84 -12.47 21.74
C ASN A 152 -5.25 -11.50 20.71
N ARG A 153 -4.04 -11.76 20.22
CA ARG A 153 -3.37 -10.88 19.23
C ARG A 153 -4.08 -10.86 17.89
N ILE A 154 -4.53 -12.01 17.42
CA ILE A 154 -5.32 -12.09 16.19
C ILE A 154 -6.63 -11.32 16.33
N GLY A 155 -7.31 -11.45 17.48
CA GLY A 155 -8.50 -10.64 17.77
C GLY A 155 -8.23 -9.12 17.72
N GLN A 156 -7.10 -8.68 18.25
CA GLN A 156 -6.68 -7.28 18.19
C GLN A 156 -6.41 -6.81 16.74
N LEU A 157 -5.77 -7.63 15.92
CA LEU A 157 -5.52 -7.31 14.49
C LEU A 157 -6.82 -7.18 13.71
N ARG A 158 -7.74 -8.12 13.86
CA ARG A 158 -9.04 -8.10 13.19
C ARG A 158 -9.81 -6.80 13.48
N GLN A 159 -9.77 -6.34 14.72
CA GLN A 159 -10.42 -5.10 15.11
C GLN A 159 -9.65 -3.87 14.64
N GLY A 160 -8.32 -3.95 14.57
CA GLY A 160 -7.46 -2.79 14.32
C GLY A 160 -7.64 -2.18 12.93
N VAL A 161 -7.63 -2.99 11.88
CA VAL A 161 -7.69 -2.50 10.50
C VAL A 161 -9.04 -1.89 10.15
N VAL A 162 -10.13 -2.45 10.67
CA VAL A 162 -11.51 -2.01 10.44
C VAL A 162 -11.97 -0.93 11.40
N LYS A 163 -11.14 -0.53 12.37
CA LYS A 163 -11.50 0.49 13.35
C LYS A 163 -11.76 1.81 12.64
N VAL A 164 -12.97 2.34 12.84
CA VAL A 164 -13.35 3.66 12.37
C VAL A 164 -12.59 4.73 13.14
N ILE A 165 -12.12 5.74 12.43
CA ILE A 165 -11.46 6.90 13.02
C ILE A 165 -12.52 7.89 13.46
N GLU A 166 -12.57 8.15 14.77
CA GLU A 166 -13.55 9.05 15.40
C GLU A 166 -12.94 10.41 15.76
N ASP A 167 -11.63 10.55 15.71
CA ASP A 167 -10.95 11.80 15.99
C ASP A 167 -10.85 12.65 14.70
N PRO A 168 -11.44 13.86 14.67
CA PRO A 168 -11.47 14.71 13.48
C PRO A 168 -10.08 15.18 13.01
N ARG A 169 -9.04 15.04 13.84
CA ARG A 169 -7.65 15.32 13.43
C ARG A 169 -7.11 14.28 12.45
N PHE A 170 -7.70 13.09 12.41
CA PHE A 170 -7.20 11.95 11.62
C PHE A 170 -8.17 11.49 10.56
N THR A 171 -9.30 12.16 10.38
CA THR A 171 -10.30 11.82 9.35
C THR A 171 -10.82 13.09 8.66
N PRO A 172 -11.04 13.06 7.33
CA PRO A 172 -11.64 14.18 6.61
C PRO A 172 -13.13 14.36 6.89
N SER A 173 -13.80 13.34 7.47
CA SER A 173 -15.22 13.39 7.82
C SER A 173 -15.53 12.40 8.95
N LEU A 174 -16.42 12.81 9.86
CA LEU A 174 -17.00 11.94 10.87
C LEU A 174 -18.29 11.26 10.37
N GLU A 175 -18.93 11.80 9.35
CA GLU A 175 -20.13 11.23 8.72
C GLU A 175 -19.79 10.10 7.76
N LYS A 176 -18.89 10.36 6.80
CA LYS A 176 -18.31 9.33 5.95
C LYS A 176 -17.19 8.65 6.73
N LYS A 177 -17.52 7.48 7.28
CA LYS A 177 -16.62 6.73 8.15
C LYS A 177 -15.38 6.24 7.39
N TYR A 178 -14.23 6.74 7.79
CA TYR A 178 -12.93 6.23 7.33
C TYR A 178 -12.33 5.31 8.39
N THR A 179 -11.72 4.22 7.94
CA THR A 179 -11.05 3.26 8.80
C THR A 179 -9.55 3.54 8.91
N ILE A 180 -8.90 2.87 9.85
CA ILE A 180 -7.42 2.89 9.95
C ILE A 180 -6.80 2.43 8.62
N ALA A 181 -7.34 1.39 7.98
CA ALA A 181 -6.83 0.90 6.69
C ALA A 181 -6.87 1.96 5.59
N ASP A 182 -7.88 2.83 5.58
CA ASP A 182 -8.00 3.88 4.57
C ASP A 182 -6.95 4.99 4.72
N MET A 183 -6.55 5.28 5.95
CA MET A 183 -5.82 6.51 6.26
C MET A 183 -4.36 6.29 6.71
N CYS A 184 -4.03 5.15 7.34
CA CYS A 184 -2.76 4.97 8.03
C CYS A 184 -1.53 5.05 7.11
N THR A 185 -1.61 4.54 5.88
CA THR A 185 -0.47 4.56 4.96
C THR A 185 -0.16 5.99 4.49
N GLY A 186 -1.18 6.76 4.11
CA GLY A 186 -1.01 8.18 3.76
C GLY A 186 -0.57 9.03 4.95
N TYR A 187 -1.04 8.72 6.16
CA TYR A 187 -0.53 9.33 7.39
C TYR A 187 0.98 9.08 7.55
N GLY A 188 1.43 7.84 7.37
CA GLY A 188 2.85 7.49 7.43
C GLY A 188 3.70 8.26 6.42
N VAL A 189 3.21 8.42 5.18
CA VAL A 189 3.88 9.23 4.15
C VAL A 189 4.01 10.69 4.61
N ALA A 190 2.91 11.29 5.07
CA ALA A 190 2.93 12.68 5.53
C ALA A 190 3.85 12.88 6.74
N GLN A 191 3.84 11.95 7.70
CA GLN A 191 4.75 11.99 8.86
C GLN A 191 6.23 11.88 8.45
N ALA A 192 6.55 11.01 7.48
CA ALA A 192 7.92 10.89 6.96
C ALA A 192 8.42 12.21 6.37
N VAL A 193 7.59 12.89 5.58
CA VAL A 193 7.88 14.23 5.05
C VAL A 193 8.03 15.25 6.17
N GLY A 194 7.09 15.27 7.13
CA GLY A 194 7.12 16.15 8.28
C GLY A 194 8.40 15.99 9.12
N HIS A 195 8.80 14.75 9.39
CA HIS A 195 10.05 14.46 10.12
C HIS A 195 11.29 14.87 9.35
N TYR A 196 11.34 14.63 8.03
CA TYR A 196 12.45 15.08 7.20
C TYR A 196 12.65 16.61 7.34
N TYR A 197 11.57 17.37 7.15
CA TYR A 197 11.64 18.83 7.27
C TYR A 197 11.87 19.32 8.70
N GLY A 198 11.40 18.59 9.70
CA GLY A 198 11.67 18.90 11.10
C GLY A 198 13.12 18.68 11.51
N LEU A 199 13.78 17.65 10.96
CA LEU A 199 15.17 17.31 11.27
C LEU A 199 16.20 18.14 10.49
N TRP A 200 15.92 18.42 9.20
CA TRP A 200 16.91 18.97 8.28
C TRP A 200 16.60 20.39 7.82
N HIS A 201 15.39 20.89 8.11
CA HIS A 201 14.89 22.21 7.74
C HIS A 201 14.06 22.81 8.88
N ASN A 202 13.59 24.03 8.72
CA ASN A 202 12.78 24.72 9.74
C ASN A 202 11.27 24.35 9.65
N GLY A 203 10.95 23.08 9.39
CA GLY A 203 9.59 22.57 9.28
C GLY A 203 9.06 22.52 7.84
N ALA A 204 7.92 21.85 7.67
CA ALA A 204 7.31 21.57 6.36
C ALA A 204 6.30 22.64 5.90
N LYS A 205 5.90 23.57 6.79
CA LYS A 205 4.88 24.58 6.48
C LYS A 205 5.28 25.43 5.27
N GLY A 206 4.36 25.59 4.34
CA GLY A 206 4.57 26.39 3.13
C GLY A 206 5.32 25.65 2.01
N LYS A 207 5.89 24.46 2.27
CA LYS A 207 6.53 23.65 1.25
C LYS A 207 5.52 23.13 0.24
N ARG A 208 5.92 23.11 -1.02
CA ARG A 208 5.07 22.77 -2.15
C ARG A 208 5.21 21.29 -2.48
N VAL A 209 4.10 20.62 -2.70
CA VAL A 209 4.08 19.19 -2.96
C VAL A 209 3.23 18.85 -4.18
N VAL A 210 3.74 17.92 -4.98
CA VAL A 210 3.00 17.26 -6.06
C VAL A 210 2.71 15.83 -5.67
N LEU A 211 1.47 15.39 -5.90
CA LEU A 211 0.99 14.04 -5.61
C LEU A 211 0.73 13.30 -6.92
N GLN A 212 1.36 12.16 -7.11
CA GLN A 212 1.06 11.23 -8.20
C GLN A 212 0.21 10.08 -7.66
N GLY A 213 -1.02 9.98 -8.12
CA GLY A 213 -2.00 9.02 -7.63
C GLY A 213 -2.92 9.61 -6.56
N TRP A 214 -4.24 9.28 -6.66
CA TRP A 214 -5.27 9.73 -5.73
C TRP A 214 -6.08 8.56 -5.16
N GLY A 215 -5.38 7.43 -4.91
CA GLY A 215 -5.89 6.28 -4.18
C GLY A 215 -5.83 6.49 -2.65
N ASN A 216 -5.96 5.41 -1.87
CA ASN A 216 -5.92 5.50 -0.41
C ASN A 216 -4.65 6.21 0.10
N VAL A 217 -3.49 5.91 -0.47
CA VAL A 217 -2.22 6.52 -0.04
C VAL A 217 -2.14 7.99 -0.41
N GLY A 218 -2.36 8.33 -1.70
CA GLY A 218 -2.19 9.71 -2.19
C GLY A 218 -3.21 10.67 -1.61
N ALA A 219 -4.48 10.27 -1.54
CA ALA A 219 -5.55 11.11 -0.98
C ALA A 219 -5.35 11.36 0.53
N ALA A 220 -5.03 10.31 1.31
CA ALA A 220 -4.75 10.47 2.72
C ALA A 220 -3.45 11.27 2.98
N ALA A 221 -2.40 11.06 2.18
CA ALA A 221 -1.18 11.87 2.26
C ALA A 221 -1.48 13.36 1.99
N GLY A 222 -2.25 13.66 0.94
CA GLY A 222 -2.70 15.02 0.62
C GLY A 222 -3.45 15.69 1.77
N PHE A 223 -4.37 14.95 2.40
CA PHE A 223 -5.09 15.40 3.59
C PHE A 223 -4.16 15.80 4.73
N TYR A 224 -3.23 14.91 5.14
CA TYR A 224 -2.34 15.19 6.27
C TYR A 224 -1.25 16.21 5.94
N LEU A 225 -0.72 16.22 4.71
CA LEU A 225 0.26 17.23 4.30
C LEU A 225 -0.34 18.63 4.30
N SER A 226 -1.60 18.77 3.83
CA SER A 226 -2.30 20.05 3.88
C SER A 226 -2.57 20.51 5.33
N GLN A 227 -2.89 19.59 6.26
CA GLN A 227 -2.99 19.90 7.69
C GLN A 227 -1.68 20.39 8.30
N MET A 228 -0.54 19.89 7.83
CA MET A 228 0.79 20.38 8.24
C MET A 228 1.13 21.75 7.64
N GLY A 229 0.23 22.34 6.87
CA GLY A 229 0.40 23.63 6.21
C GLY A 229 1.27 23.58 4.96
N MET A 230 1.48 22.41 4.38
CA MET A 230 2.09 22.27 3.06
C MET A 230 1.10 22.69 1.97
N LYS A 231 1.62 23.10 0.82
CA LYS A 231 0.84 23.52 -0.32
C LYS A 231 0.82 22.40 -1.37
N VAL A 232 -0.31 21.70 -1.51
CA VAL A 232 -0.51 20.76 -2.62
C VAL A 232 -0.72 21.61 -3.87
N VAL A 233 0.24 21.61 -4.80
CA VAL A 233 0.22 22.43 -6.01
C VAL A 233 -0.17 21.65 -7.26
N GLY A 234 -0.07 20.32 -7.20
CA GLY A 234 -0.45 19.44 -8.28
C GLY A 234 -0.88 18.07 -7.78
N ILE A 235 -1.90 17.53 -8.42
CA ILE A 235 -2.36 16.16 -8.22
C ILE A 235 -2.54 15.55 -9.61
N ILE A 236 -1.90 14.41 -9.88
CA ILE A 236 -2.06 13.71 -11.15
C ILE A 236 -2.45 12.26 -10.93
N SER A 237 -3.43 11.79 -11.66
CA SER A 237 -3.89 10.40 -11.71
C SER A 237 -4.08 9.96 -13.15
N LYS A 238 -4.39 8.69 -13.38
CA LYS A 238 -4.65 8.18 -14.74
C LYS A 238 -5.89 8.79 -15.39
N GLU A 239 -6.79 9.35 -14.63
CA GLU A 239 -8.00 10.03 -15.10
C GLU A 239 -7.72 11.46 -15.56
N GLY A 240 -6.62 12.05 -15.10
CA GLY A 240 -6.25 13.45 -15.38
C GLY A 240 -5.57 14.09 -14.18
N GLY A 241 -5.51 15.42 -14.14
CA GLY A 241 -4.85 16.11 -13.03
C GLY A 241 -5.45 17.47 -12.71
N LEU A 242 -5.11 17.94 -11.52
CA LEU A 242 -5.44 19.26 -11.00
C LEU A 242 -4.15 20.03 -10.73
N ILE A 243 -4.11 21.29 -11.14
CA ILE A 243 -2.95 22.16 -10.99
C ILE A 243 -3.41 23.48 -10.36
N ASN A 244 -2.77 23.87 -9.28
CA ASN A 244 -2.96 25.15 -8.62
C ASN A 244 -1.62 25.69 -8.12
N GLN A 245 -1.03 26.63 -8.83
CA GLN A 245 0.27 27.21 -8.44
C GLN A 245 0.26 27.90 -7.08
N ALA A 246 -0.88 28.40 -6.62
CA ALA A 246 -1.01 28.99 -5.28
C ALA A 246 -1.10 27.93 -4.17
N GLY A 247 -1.38 26.68 -4.55
CA GLY A 247 -1.67 25.54 -3.68
C GLY A 247 -3.15 25.44 -3.36
N PHE A 248 -3.66 24.20 -3.34
CA PHE A 248 -5.02 23.90 -2.88
C PHE A 248 -5.13 24.14 -1.37
N GLY A 249 -6.23 24.77 -0.95
CA GLY A 249 -6.54 24.95 0.45
C GLY A 249 -6.95 23.65 1.14
N GLN A 250 -6.91 23.64 2.49
CA GLN A 250 -7.30 22.46 3.28
C GLN A 250 -8.73 21.98 2.95
N GLU A 251 -9.67 22.92 2.80
CA GLU A 251 -11.07 22.59 2.47
C GLU A 251 -11.22 22.00 1.07
N GLU A 252 -10.42 22.48 0.10
CA GLU A 252 -10.42 21.91 -1.26
C GLU A 252 -9.87 20.50 -1.26
N ILE A 253 -8.76 20.26 -0.55
CA ILE A 253 -8.21 18.91 -0.38
C ILE A 253 -9.20 17.99 0.31
N ASN A 254 -9.85 18.44 1.38
CA ASN A 254 -10.89 17.67 2.07
C ASN A 254 -12.02 17.28 1.12
N ARG A 255 -12.53 18.22 0.32
CA ARG A 255 -13.56 17.96 -0.68
C ARG A 255 -13.09 16.92 -1.70
N LEU A 256 -11.88 17.05 -2.26
CA LEU A 256 -11.32 16.08 -3.21
C LEU A 256 -11.19 14.68 -2.62
N VAL A 257 -10.87 14.56 -1.31
CA VAL A 257 -10.86 13.27 -0.61
C VAL A 257 -12.27 12.70 -0.46
N LEU A 258 -13.26 13.53 -0.14
CA LEU A 258 -14.65 13.12 0.04
C LEU A 258 -15.32 12.72 -1.28
N ASP A 259 -15.03 13.44 -2.37
CA ASP A 259 -15.59 13.22 -3.70
C ASP A 259 -14.93 12.05 -4.45
N ARG A 260 -13.82 11.52 -3.92
CA ARG A 260 -13.10 10.39 -4.50
C ARG A 260 -14.00 9.17 -4.71
N GLN A 261 -13.91 8.55 -5.88
CA GLN A 261 -14.62 7.32 -6.23
C GLN A 261 -13.62 6.15 -6.38
N GLY A 262 -13.57 5.28 -5.38
CA GLY A 262 -12.54 4.25 -5.32
C GLY A 262 -11.14 4.87 -5.33
N ASN A 263 -10.33 4.56 -6.34
CA ASN A 263 -8.98 5.14 -6.52
C ASN A 263 -8.96 6.30 -7.52
N LYS A 264 -10.12 6.85 -7.92
CA LYS A 264 -10.22 7.87 -8.97
C LYS A 264 -10.32 9.26 -8.37
N LEU A 265 -9.52 10.18 -8.93
CA LEU A 265 -9.66 11.61 -8.71
C LEU A 265 -10.91 12.10 -9.46
N VAL A 266 -11.80 12.79 -8.76
CA VAL A 266 -13.03 13.35 -9.33
C VAL A 266 -13.06 14.85 -9.04
N SER A 267 -13.18 15.64 -10.09
CA SER A 267 -13.36 17.09 -9.98
C SER A 267 -13.93 17.63 -11.31
N PRO A 268 -14.79 18.66 -11.29
CA PRO A 268 -15.22 19.36 -12.49
C PRO A 268 -14.07 20.07 -13.22
N ASP A 269 -13.01 20.41 -12.50
CA ASP A 269 -11.85 21.15 -13.02
C ASP A 269 -10.71 20.23 -13.46
N LEU A 270 -10.99 18.94 -13.63
CA LEU A 270 -10.00 17.93 -13.99
C LEU A 270 -9.47 18.17 -15.41
N LEU A 271 -8.18 18.45 -15.54
CA LEU A 271 -7.50 18.52 -16.82
C LEU A 271 -7.33 17.10 -17.40
N PRO A 272 -7.45 16.92 -18.73
CA PRO A 272 -7.06 15.67 -19.38
C PRO A 272 -5.64 15.25 -19.00
N PHE A 273 -5.40 13.94 -18.92
CA PHE A 273 -4.13 13.39 -18.42
C PHE A 273 -2.90 13.95 -19.17
N GLU A 274 -2.95 14.01 -20.50
CA GLU A 274 -1.83 14.47 -21.33
C GLU A 274 -1.46 15.91 -21.01
N ILE A 275 -2.47 16.78 -20.86
CA ILE A 275 -2.28 18.21 -20.52
C ILE A 275 -1.76 18.35 -19.09
N ALA A 276 -2.32 17.60 -18.15
CA ALA A 276 -1.89 17.64 -16.76
C ALA A 276 -0.46 17.12 -16.59
N ASN A 277 -0.13 16.02 -17.29
CA ASN A 277 1.19 15.40 -17.24
C ASN A 277 2.30 16.30 -17.81
N GLU A 278 2.00 17.07 -18.83
CA GLU A 278 2.93 18.09 -19.36
C GLU A 278 3.13 19.24 -18.37
N LYS A 279 2.04 19.84 -17.90
CA LYS A 279 2.08 21.05 -17.07
C LYS A 279 2.56 20.82 -15.63
N ILE A 280 2.41 19.62 -15.09
CA ILE A 280 2.73 19.37 -13.68
C ILE A 280 4.22 19.51 -13.39
N TRP A 281 5.06 19.25 -14.40
CA TRP A 281 6.51 19.35 -14.29
C TRP A 281 7.04 20.78 -14.40
N ASP A 282 6.20 21.72 -14.88
CA ASP A 282 6.51 23.16 -14.91
C ASP A 282 6.23 23.83 -13.56
N LEU A 283 5.63 23.11 -12.61
CA LEU A 283 5.38 23.62 -11.27
C LEU A 283 6.66 23.67 -10.44
N GLU A 284 6.84 24.74 -9.70
CA GLU A 284 7.83 24.77 -8.64
C GLU A 284 7.32 23.96 -7.44
N PHE A 285 8.03 22.90 -7.05
CA PHE A 285 7.74 22.09 -5.87
C PHE A 285 9.02 21.52 -5.24
N GLU A 286 8.98 21.27 -3.95
CA GLU A 286 10.09 20.66 -3.21
C GLU A 286 9.88 19.19 -2.91
N VAL A 287 8.63 18.70 -2.95
CA VAL A 287 8.27 17.34 -2.60
C VAL A 287 7.44 16.70 -3.70
N PHE A 288 7.85 15.53 -4.14
CA PHE A 288 7.10 14.68 -5.03
C PHE A 288 6.71 13.38 -4.31
N ILE A 289 5.42 13.06 -4.29
CA ILE A 289 4.90 11.84 -3.65
C ILE A 289 4.41 10.87 -4.73
N PRO A 290 5.19 9.85 -5.09
CA PRO A 290 4.80 8.83 -6.06
C PRO A 290 3.90 7.78 -5.38
N ALA A 291 2.59 8.04 -5.33
CA ALA A 291 1.59 7.15 -4.73
C ALA A 291 0.73 6.40 -5.78
N ALA A 292 1.23 6.28 -7.01
CA ALA A 292 0.60 5.52 -8.09
C ALA A 292 1.23 4.15 -8.30
N ALA A 293 0.48 3.23 -8.87
CA ALA A 293 0.84 1.82 -8.95
C ALA A 293 1.92 1.45 -9.98
N SER A 294 2.30 2.32 -10.91
CA SER A 294 3.32 2.00 -11.91
C SER A 294 4.22 3.19 -12.26
N ALA A 295 5.48 2.87 -12.58
CA ALA A 295 6.44 3.83 -13.11
C ALA A 295 6.08 4.37 -14.51
N THR A 296 4.98 3.94 -15.10
CA THR A 296 4.56 4.30 -16.47
C THR A 296 4.18 5.77 -16.64
N PHE A 297 4.10 6.51 -15.54
CA PHE A 297 3.78 7.94 -15.54
C PHE A 297 5.00 8.87 -15.46
N LEU A 298 6.22 8.33 -15.53
CA LEU A 298 7.46 9.13 -15.39
C LEU A 298 8.23 9.34 -16.70
N LEU A 299 7.64 9.01 -17.85
CA LEU A 299 8.28 9.22 -19.18
C LEU A 299 7.36 9.98 -20.09
#